data_49dd7541f2cf6665f101185b781fb4ba
#
_entry.id   49dd7541f2cf6665f101185b781fb4ba
#
_cell.length_a   1.000
_cell.length_b   1.000
_cell.length_c   1.000
_cell.angle_alpha   90.00
_cell.angle_beta   90.00
_cell.angle_gamma   90.00
#
_symmetry.space_group_name_H-M   'P 1'
#
loop_
_entity.id
_entity.type
_entity.pdbx_description
1 polymer ?
#
loop_
_entity_poly.entity_id
_entity_poly.type
_entity_poly.pdbx_seq_one_letter_code
_entity_poly.pdbx_strand_id
1 'polypeptide(L)'
;MANVMRDRRAALGLSQADLAAAVGLDKRQIRRYEAGEAQPTLVVAKAIAHALQISLDELAGETEQRLQITGDWWAGWQTWKDGAPVHTSQPVQIRQRGTDLDIAALERGISAEEGGYLWRGQLPLWDNEILMGWYAADDHAVRSKGTLYLVIHPHGHQMRGRWVGLSYDGPIVSGWSAFARTEQEAQTLLQALTEGEQ
;
A
#
# COMPACT_ATOMS: atom_id res chain seq x y z
N MET A 1 -3.30 -4.05 -24.24
CA MET A 1 -4.72 -3.63 -24.37
C MET A 1 -5.66 -4.77 -24.78
N ALA A 2 -5.59 -5.37 -25.98
CA ALA A 2 -6.54 -6.40 -26.47
C ALA A 2 -6.74 -7.58 -25.52
N ASN A 3 -5.65 -8.19 -25.04
CA ASN A 3 -5.69 -9.31 -24.08
C ASN A 3 -6.26 -8.85 -22.73
N VAL A 4 -5.79 -7.72 -22.20
CA VAL A 4 -6.28 -7.17 -20.92
C VAL A 4 -7.79 -6.96 -20.96
N MET A 5 -8.28 -6.34 -22.03
CA MET A 5 -9.72 -6.12 -22.24
C MET A 5 -10.52 -7.44 -22.22
N ARG A 6 -10.05 -8.45 -22.94
CA ARG A 6 -10.67 -9.78 -23.01
C ARG A 6 -10.68 -10.47 -21.65
N ASP A 7 -9.51 -10.54 -21.00
CA ASP A 7 -9.32 -11.27 -19.75
C ASP A 7 -10.13 -10.62 -18.62
N ARG A 8 -10.11 -9.29 -18.54
CA ARG A 8 -10.88 -8.56 -17.52
C ARG A 8 -12.39 -8.68 -17.73
N ARG A 9 -12.86 -8.57 -18.97
CA ARG A 9 -14.28 -8.82 -19.32
C ARG A 9 -14.71 -10.22 -18.90
N ALA A 10 -13.90 -11.23 -19.22
CA ALA A 10 -14.19 -12.61 -18.83
C ALA A 10 -14.22 -12.79 -17.30
N ALA A 11 -13.28 -12.19 -16.57
CA ALA A 11 -13.23 -12.23 -15.12
C ALA A 11 -14.47 -11.58 -14.45
N LEU A 12 -15.09 -10.60 -15.12
CA LEU A 12 -16.34 -9.98 -14.69
C LEU A 12 -17.61 -10.74 -15.16
N GLY A 13 -17.46 -11.86 -15.89
CA GLY A 13 -18.56 -12.64 -16.44
C GLY A 13 -19.34 -11.94 -17.56
N LEU A 14 -18.80 -10.85 -18.13
CA LEU A 14 -19.46 -10.07 -19.17
C LEU A 14 -19.29 -10.71 -20.55
N SER A 15 -20.35 -10.73 -21.37
CA SER A 15 -20.23 -10.99 -22.80
C SER A 15 -19.70 -9.76 -23.55
N GLN A 16 -19.24 -9.95 -24.81
CA GLN A 16 -18.89 -8.82 -25.67
C GLN A 16 -20.08 -7.88 -25.95
N ALA A 17 -21.30 -8.41 -25.92
CA ALA A 17 -22.51 -7.64 -26.10
C ALA A 17 -22.81 -6.79 -24.85
N ASP A 18 -22.60 -7.33 -23.64
CA ASP A 18 -22.79 -6.59 -22.39
C ASP A 18 -21.81 -5.43 -22.27
N LEU A 19 -20.52 -5.69 -22.60
CA LEU A 19 -19.53 -4.60 -22.61
C LEU A 19 -19.86 -3.55 -23.67
N ALA A 20 -20.29 -3.95 -24.87
CA ALA A 20 -20.68 -3.03 -25.91
C ALA A 20 -21.86 -2.13 -25.48
N ALA A 21 -22.89 -2.72 -24.88
CA ALA A 21 -24.01 -1.98 -24.32
C ALA A 21 -23.59 -1.00 -23.22
N ALA A 22 -22.70 -1.42 -22.31
CA ALA A 22 -22.21 -0.59 -21.21
C ALA A 22 -21.45 0.65 -21.68
N VAL A 23 -20.79 0.59 -22.84
CA VAL A 23 -19.96 1.69 -23.37
C VAL A 23 -20.59 2.39 -24.60
N GLY A 24 -21.83 2.05 -24.95
CA GLY A 24 -22.55 2.67 -26.07
C GLY A 24 -21.96 2.34 -27.45
N LEU A 25 -21.36 1.15 -27.61
CA LEU A 25 -20.76 0.67 -28.84
C LEU A 25 -21.50 -0.56 -29.38
N ASP A 26 -21.18 -0.93 -30.61
CA ASP A 26 -21.65 -2.13 -31.24
C ASP A 26 -20.69 -3.34 -30.88
N LYS A 27 -21.25 -4.53 -30.75
CA LYS A 27 -20.51 -5.76 -30.44
C LYS A 27 -19.35 -6.02 -31.41
N ARG A 28 -19.52 -5.66 -32.69
CA ARG A 28 -18.48 -5.83 -33.72
C ARG A 28 -17.26 -4.95 -33.41
N GLN A 29 -17.48 -3.78 -32.86
CA GLN A 29 -16.40 -2.87 -32.47
C GLN A 29 -15.60 -3.46 -31.27
N ILE A 30 -16.30 -3.96 -30.25
CA ILE A 30 -15.65 -4.63 -29.12
C ILE A 30 -14.82 -5.82 -29.59
N ARG A 31 -15.39 -6.67 -30.49
CA ARG A 31 -14.65 -7.80 -31.06
C ARG A 31 -13.36 -7.37 -31.77
N ARG A 32 -13.41 -6.29 -32.54
CA ARG A 32 -12.23 -5.75 -33.24
C ARG A 32 -11.16 -5.25 -32.29
N TYR A 33 -11.54 -4.61 -31.20
CA TYR A 33 -10.62 -4.17 -30.15
C TYR A 33 -9.98 -5.35 -29.43
N GLU A 34 -10.76 -6.37 -29.08
CA GLU A 34 -10.26 -7.60 -28.45
C GLU A 34 -9.42 -8.48 -29.39
N ALA A 35 -9.60 -8.37 -30.69
CA ALA A 35 -8.77 -9.03 -31.69
C ALA A 35 -7.48 -8.25 -32.01
N GLY A 36 -7.35 -7.00 -31.53
CA GLY A 36 -6.24 -6.13 -31.89
C GLY A 36 -6.32 -5.55 -33.31
N GLU A 37 -7.45 -5.72 -34.00
CA GLU A 37 -7.69 -5.24 -35.37
C GLU A 37 -7.92 -3.71 -35.43
N ALA A 38 -8.27 -3.10 -34.31
CA ALA A 38 -8.47 -1.67 -34.17
C ALA A 38 -8.11 -1.22 -32.76
N GLN A 39 -7.81 0.07 -32.62
CA GLN A 39 -7.59 0.70 -31.32
C GLN A 39 -8.75 1.64 -30.98
N PRO A 40 -9.25 1.67 -29.74
CA PRO A 40 -10.25 2.65 -29.33
C PRO A 40 -9.61 4.05 -29.25
N THR A 41 -10.42 5.06 -29.51
CA THR A 41 -10.04 6.44 -29.17
C THR A 41 -9.89 6.59 -27.66
N LEU A 42 -9.20 7.61 -27.17
CA LEU A 42 -9.02 7.86 -25.74
C LEU A 42 -10.34 7.92 -24.97
N VAL A 43 -11.37 8.55 -25.55
CA VAL A 43 -12.70 8.66 -24.93
C VAL A 43 -13.35 7.28 -24.77
N VAL A 44 -13.27 6.48 -25.83
CA VAL A 44 -13.79 5.09 -25.83
C VAL A 44 -12.98 4.20 -24.87
N ALA A 45 -11.65 4.33 -24.87
CA ALA A 45 -10.79 3.58 -23.96
C ALA A 45 -11.11 3.89 -22.48
N LYS A 46 -11.36 5.16 -22.14
CA LYS A 46 -11.80 5.55 -20.79
C LYS A 46 -13.15 4.91 -20.41
N ALA A 47 -14.12 4.90 -21.32
CA ALA A 47 -15.41 4.26 -21.08
C ALA A 47 -15.26 2.75 -20.88
N ILE A 48 -14.42 2.09 -21.69
CA ILE A 48 -14.11 0.66 -21.57
C ILE A 48 -13.42 0.37 -20.24
N ALA A 49 -12.38 1.13 -19.86
CA ALA A 49 -11.67 0.97 -18.60
C ALA A 49 -12.63 1.08 -17.41
N HIS A 50 -13.50 2.09 -17.41
CA HIS A 50 -14.52 2.27 -16.38
C HIS A 50 -15.50 1.09 -16.31
N ALA A 51 -16.02 0.62 -17.44
CA ALA A 51 -16.93 -0.53 -17.51
C ALA A 51 -16.26 -1.84 -17.03
N LEU A 52 -14.96 -1.98 -17.25
CA LEU A 52 -14.14 -3.10 -16.82
C LEU A 52 -13.59 -2.94 -15.38
N GLN A 53 -13.85 -1.81 -14.71
CA GLN A 53 -13.34 -1.51 -13.35
C GLN A 53 -11.81 -1.59 -13.24
N ILE A 54 -11.11 -1.05 -14.23
CA ILE A 54 -9.65 -0.96 -14.29
C ILE A 54 -9.20 0.45 -14.65
N SER A 55 -7.92 0.77 -14.41
CA SER A 55 -7.36 2.04 -14.85
C SER A 55 -7.15 2.05 -16.37
N LEU A 56 -6.98 3.25 -16.95
CA LEU A 56 -6.66 3.38 -18.37
C LEU A 56 -5.28 2.78 -18.69
N ASP A 57 -4.32 2.93 -17.79
CA ASP A 57 -2.96 2.40 -17.91
C ASP A 57 -2.98 0.87 -17.91
N GLU A 58 -3.76 0.27 -17.01
CA GLU A 58 -4.00 -1.18 -16.97
C GLU A 58 -4.65 -1.66 -18.27
N LEU A 59 -5.64 -0.92 -18.80
CA LEU A 59 -6.25 -1.24 -20.09
C LEU A 59 -5.24 -1.13 -21.23
N ALA A 60 -4.34 -0.14 -21.21
CA ALA A 60 -3.29 0.03 -22.20
C ALA A 60 -2.31 -1.16 -22.23
N GLY A 61 -2.28 -1.95 -21.16
CA GLY A 61 -1.33 -3.05 -20.99
C GLY A 61 -0.04 -2.60 -20.31
N GLU A 62 -0.02 -1.39 -19.83
CA GLU A 62 1.00 -0.90 -18.91
C GLU A 62 0.66 -1.48 -17.52
N THR A 63 0.82 -2.77 -17.39
CA THR A 63 0.94 -3.41 -16.11
C THR A 63 2.35 -3.03 -15.62
N GLU A 64 2.49 -1.89 -15.00
CA GLU A 64 3.55 -1.79 -14.01
C GLU A 64 3.40 -3.03 -13.15
N GLN A 65 4.45 -3.82 -13.05
CA GLN A 65 4.51 -4.91 -12.09
C GLN A 65 4.44 -4.25 -10.71
N ARG A 66 3.20 -3.97 -10.26
CA ARG A 66 2.99 -3.37 -8.95
C ARG A 66 3.58 -4.30 -7.92
N LEU A 67 4.47 -3.77 -7.13
CA LEU A 67 5.01 -4.49 -6.00
C LEU A 67 3.84 -5.01 -5.16
N GLN A 68 3.82 -6.31 -4.95
CA GLN A 68 2.85 -6.97 -4.08
C GLN A 68 3.48 -7.14 -2.71
N ILE A 69 3.06 -6.32 -1.78
CA ILE A 69 3.60 -6.30 -0.41
C ILE A 69 2.58 -6.75 0.64
N THR A 70 1.44 -7.27 0.19
CA THR A 70 0.46 -7.94 1.07
C THR A 70 1.10 -9.05 1.89
N GLY A 71 0.64 -9.23 3.11
CA GLY A 71 1.02 -10.32 4.00
C GLY A 71 1.53 -9.83 5.34
N ASP A 72 2.17 -10.74 6.06
CA ASP A 72 2.67 -10.49 7.40
C ASP A 72 4.07 -9.86 7.34
N TRP A 73 4.28 -8.88 8.20
CA TRP A 73 5.49 -8.10 8.33
C TRP A 73 5.83 -7.86 9.79
N TRP A 74 7.07 -7.49 10.04
CA TRP A 74 7.51 -6.93 11.31
C TRP A 74 7.86 -5.47 11.12
N ALA A 75 7.31 -4.62 12.00
CA ALA A 75 7.57 -3.19 12.03
C ALA A 75 8.45 -2.85 13.22
N GLY A 76 9.62 -2.29 12.96
CA GLY A 76 10.54 -1.75 13.95
C GLY A 76 10.40 -0.23 14.05
N TRP A 77 10.44 0.30 15.27
CA TRP A 77 10.25 1.71 15.58
C TRP A 77 11.34 2.24 16.49
N GLN A 78 11.93 3.36 16.10
CA GLN A 78 12.64 4.21 17.06
C GLN A 78 11.60 5.10 17.73
N THR A 79 11.43 4.96 19.02
CA THR A 79 10.53 5.74 19.88
C THR A 79 11.33 6.44 20.99
N TRP A 80 10.64 7.15 21.86
CA TRP A 80 11.30 7.92 22.91
C TRP A 80 10.62 7.62 24.26
N LYS A 81 11.43 7.33 25.28
CA LYS A 81 10.99 7.17 26.66
C LYS A 81 11.94 7.97 27.56
N ASP A 82 11.39 8.86 28.36
CA ASP A 82 12.15 9.71 29.27
C ASP A 82 13.31 10.49 28.59
N GLY A 83 13.07 10.91 27.31
CA GLY A 83 14.06 11.63 26.50
C GLY A 83 15.15 10.76 25.88
N ALA A 84 15.15 9.46 26.12
CA ALA A 84 16.09 8.52 25.52
C ALA A 84 15.42 7.74 24.35
N PRO A 85 16.16 7.44 23.26
CA PRO A 85 15.64 6.62 22.18
C PRO A 85 15.45 5.18 22.64
N VAL A 86 14.33 4.57 22.27
CA VAL A 86 14.00 3.17 22.53
C VAL A 86 13.60 2.53 21.20
N HIS A 87 14.09 1.32 20.95
CA HIS A 87 13.70 0.51 19.80
C HIS A 87 12.67 -0.51 20.23
N THR A 88 11.57 -0.57 19.50
CA THR A 88 10.50 -1.55 19.68
C THR A 88 10.20 -2.23 18.36
N SER A 89 9.67 -3.45 18.40
CA SER A 89 9.19 -4.17 17.21
C SER A 89 7.85 -4.81 17.48
N GLN A 90 7.05 -4.99 16.44
CA GLN A 90 5.75 -5.64 16.54
C GLN A 90 5.33 -6.25 15.19
N PRO A 91 4.57 -7.36 15.20
CA PRO A 91 4.03 -7.93 13.98
C PRO A 91 2.88 -7.05 13.46
N VAL A 92 2.87 -6.86 12.15
CA VAL A 92 1.85 -6.10 11.42
C VAL A 92 1.36 -6.88 10.22
N GLN A 93 0.12 -6.67 9.82
CA GLN A 93 -0.43 -7.19 8.58
C GLN A 93 -0.66 -6.06 7.58
N ILE A 94 -0.21 -6.27 6.35
CA ILE A 94 -0.45 -5.37 5.21
C ILE A 94 -1.45 -6.03 4.26
N ARG A 95 -2.50 -5.29 3.89
CA ARG A 95 -3.47 -5.67 2.86
C ARG A 95 -3.45 -4.63 1.76
N GLN A 96 -3.05 -5.06 0.57
CA GLN A 96 -2.96 -4.19 -0.61
C GLN A 96 -4.16 -4.38 -1.54
N ARG A 97 -4.76 -3.27 -1.98
CA ARG A 97 -5.80 -3.21 -3.00
C ARG A 97 -5.42 -2.17 -4.05
N GLY A 98 -4.82 -2.61 -5.13
CA GLY A 98 -4.26 -1.68 -6.11
C GLY A 98 -3.11 -0.88 -5.53
N THR A 99 -3.27 0.44 -5.46
CA THR A 99 -2.31 1.35 -4.81
C THR A 99 -2.60 1.58 -3.32
N ASP A 100 -3.77 1.21 -2.83
CA ASP A 100 -4.15 1.46 -1.44
C ASP A 100 -3.71 0.32 -0.54
N LEU A 101 -3.01 0.64 0.53
CA LEU A 101 -2.57 -0.32 1.54
C LEU A 101 -3.19 0.01 2.89
N ASP A 102 -3.87 -0.98 3.46
CA ASP A 102 -4.27 -0.98 4.87
C ASP A 102 -3.19 -1.73 5.67
N ILE A 103 -2.71 -1.13 6.76
CA ILE A 103 -1.75 -1.73 7.70
C ILE A 103 -2.38 -1.77 9.08
N ALA A 104 -2.21 -2.88 9.79
CA ALA A 104 -2.66 -3.02 11.15
C ALA A 104 -1.64 -3.80 11.99
N ALA A 105 -1.37 -3.32 13.21
CA ALA A 105 -0.63 -4.07 14.20
C ALA A 105 -1.45 -5.27 14.66
N LEU A 106 -0.82 -6.45 14.71
CA LEU A 106 -1.43 -7.69 15.20
C LEU A 106 -1.27 -7.83 16.71
N GLU A 107 -0.15 -7.35 17.24
CA GLU A 107 0.19 -7.38 18.66
C GLU A 107 0.81 -6.05 19.08
N ARG A 108 0.91 -5.80 20.39
CA ARG A 108 1.63 -4.67 20.94
C ARG A 108 3.13 -4.95 20.93
N GLY A 109 3.95 -3.97 20.57
CA GLY A 109 5.41 -4.11 20.60
C GLY A 109 6.00 -4.13 22.01
N ILE A 110 5.29 -3.53 22.97
CA ILE A 110 5.57 -3.53 24.41
C ILE A 110 4.25 -3.69 25.16
N SER A 111 4.31 -3.94 26.46
CA SER A 111 3.07 -4.10 27.26
C SER A 111 2.23 -2.81 27.28
N ALA A 112 0.94 -2.95 27.56
CA ALA A 112 0.03 -1.79 27.68
C ALA A 112 0.45 -0.88 28.86
N GLU A 113 0.99 -1.45 29.92
CA GLU A 113 1.49 -0.73 31.11
C GLU A 113 2.72 0.13 30.77
N GLU A 114 3.51 -0.30 29.78
CA GLU A 114 4.66 0.44 29.23
C GLU A 114 4.29 1.41 28.11
N GLY A 115 3.00 1.55 27.82
CA GLY A 115 2.50 2.45 26.77
C GLY A 115 2.35 1.81 25.40
N GLY A 116 2.40 0.47 25.30
CA GLY A 116 2.15 -0.26 24.05
C GLY A 116 0.69 -0.20 23.65
N TYR A 117 0.44 -0.01 22.35
CA TYR A 117 -0.91 0.03 21.79
C TYR A 117 -0.98 -0.67 20.43
N LEU A 118 -2.18 -1.08 20.04
CA LEU A 118 -2.47 -1.50 18.68
C LEU A 118 -2.73 -0.25 17.83
N TRP A 119 -2.31 -0.29 16.58
CA TRP A 119 -2.51 0.81 15.65
C TRP A 119 -2.89 0.28 14.27
N ARG A 120 -3.48 1.15 13.49
CA ARG A 120 -3.80 0.93 12.07
C ARG A 120 -3.45 2.16 11.25
N GLY A 121 -3.30 1.97 9.95
CA GLY A 121 -2.99 3.06 9.03
C GLY A 121 -3.39 2.73 7.61
N GLN A 122 -3.38 3.78 6.78
CA GLN A 122 -3.55 3.68 5.34
C GLN A 122 -2.40 4.41 4.66
N LEU A 123 -1.71 3.71 3.79
CA LEU A 123 -0.54 4.20 3.07
C LEU A 123 -0.68 3.89 1.58
N PRO A 124 -1.10 4.84 0.75
CA PRO A 124 -1.01 4.72 -0.70
C PRO A 124 0.41 4.43 -1.18
N LEU A 125 0.50 3.54 -2.19
CA LEU A 125 1.73 3.23 -2.90
C LEU A 125 1.92 4.21 -4.05
N TRP A 126 3.04 4.94 -4.04
CA TRP A 126 3.44 5.90 -5.06
C TRP A 126 4.61 5.33 -5.86
N ASP A 127 4.48 5.34 -7.19
CA ASP A 127 5.51 4.96 -8.16
C ASP A 127 6.18 3.60 -7.87
N ASN A 128 5.46 2.65 -7.26
CA ASN A 128 6.01 1.35 -6.81
C ASN A 128 7.21 1.45 -5.85
N GLU A 129 7.46 2.60 -5.26
CA GLU A 129 8.66 2.88 -4.48
C GLU A 129 8.36 3.40 -3.08
N ILE A 130 7.30 4.20 -2.92
CA ILE A 130 7.04 4.94 -1.69
C ILE A 130 5.67 4.61 -1.14
N LEU A 131 5.61 4.36 0.17
CA LEU A 131 4.36 4.38 0.93
C LEU A 131 4.32 5.66 1.77
N MET A 132 3.24 6.41 1.67
CA MET A 132 3.07 7.62 2.45
C MET A 132 1.62 7.77 2.87
N GLY A 133 1.38 7.89 4.17
CA GLY A 133 0.02 8.02 4.67
C GLY A 133 -0.07 8.27 6.16
N TRP A 134 -1.18 7.90 6.76
CA TRP A 134 -1.46 8.13 8.17
C TRP A 134 -1.49 6.82 8.97
N TYR A 135 -1.21 6.94 10.27
CA TYR A 135 -1.50 5.91 11.26
C TYR A 135 -2.20 6.52 12.48
N ALA A 136 -2.94 5.70 13.20
CA ALA A 136 -3.55 6.07 14.48
C ALA A 136 -3.65 4.86 15.40
N ALA A 137 -3.60 5.10 16.72
CA ALA A 137 -3.93 4.08 17.69
C ALA A 137 -5.36 3.58 17.46
N ASP A 138 -5.55 2.27 17.59
CA ASP A 138 -6.86 1.64 17.46
C ASP A 138 -7.73 1.82 18.72
N ASP A 139 -7.07 2.04 19.86
CA ASP A 139 -7.72 2.39 21.11
C ASP A 139 -7.94 3.91 21.20
N HIS A 140 -9.19 4.34 21.31
CA HIS A 140 -9.57 5.76 21.42
C HIS A 140 -9.02 6.45 22.67
N ALA A 141 -8.65 5.71 23.71
CA ALA A 141 -8.01 6.27 24.91
C ALA A 141 -6.55 6.68 24.63
N VAL A 142 -5.91 6.12 23.59
CA VAL A 142 -4.54 6.44 23.20
C VAL A 142 -4.54 7.53 22.13
N ARG A 143 -3.89 8.66 22.42
CA ARG A 143 -3.86 9.81 21.51
C ARG A 143 -2.88 9.69 20.35
N SER A 144 -2.09 8.62 20.26
CA SER A 144 -1.05 8.45 19.25
C SER A 144 -1.63 8.38 17.83
N LYS A 145 -1.18 9.29 16.98
CA LYS A 145 -1.50 9.35 15.56
C LYS A 145 -0.48 10.20 14.83
N GLY A 146 -0.30 9.93 13.56
CA GLY A 146 0.69 10.65 12.77
C GLY A 146 0.73 10.24 11.32
N THR A 147 1.86 10.49 10.70
CA THR A 147 2.17 10.15 9.32
C THR A 147 3.36 9.20 9.26
N LEU A 148 3.37 8.40 8.22
CA LEU A 148 4.41 7.43 7.94
C LEU A 148 4.87 7.60 6.49
N TYR A 149 6.18 7.68 6.29
CA TYR A 149 6.82 7.70 4.98
C TYR A 149 7.82 6.56 4.92
N LEU A 150 7.65 5.64 3.98
CA LEU A 150 8.50 4.47 3.79
C LEU A 150 8.96 4.38 2.34
N VAL A 151 10.24 4.13 2.15
CA VAL A 151 10.82 3.73 0.88
C VAL A 151 10.88 2.20 0.84
N ILE A 152 10.34 1.61 -0.21
CA ILE A 152 10.32 0.17 -0.41
C ILE A 152 11.60 -0.26 -1.13
N HIS A 153 12.23 -1.33 -0.65
CA HIS A 153 13.31 -1.96 -1.39
C HIS A 153 12.80 -2.49 -2.74
N PRO A 154 13.54 -2.37 -3.86
CA PRO A 154 13.07 -2.77 -5.20
C PRO A 154 12.52 -4.21 -5.30
N HIS A 155 12.98 -5.11 -4.45
CA HIS A 155 12.49 -6.49 -4.39
C HIS A 155 11.30 -6.68 -3.42
N GLY A 156 10.78 -5.63 -2.79
CA GLY A 156 9.58 -5.69 -1.95
C GLY A 156 9.72 -6.50 -0.64
N HIS A 157 10.92 -6.74 -0.15
CA HIS A 157 11.14 -7.54 1.08
C HIS A 157 11.47 -6.71 2.32
N GLN A 158 11.81 -5.43 2.14
CA GLN A 158 12.11 -4.48 3.22
C GLN A 158 11.56 -3.11 2.90
N MET A 159 11.25 -2.33 3.93
CA MET A 159 10.90 -0.92 3.84
C MET A 159 11.59 -0.15 4.96
N ARG A 160 11.98 1.08 4.68
CA ARG A 160 12.64 1.98 5.63
C ARG A 160 12.11 3.38 5.49
N GLY A 161 12.05 4.10 6.60
CA GLY A 161 11.59 5.48 6.53
C GLY A 161 11.44 6.15 7.87
N ARG A 162 10.59 7.15 7.90
CA ARG A 162 10.36 8.00 9.08
C ARG A 162 8.87 8.04 9.41
N TRP A 163 8.61 8.15 10.69
CA TRP A 163 7.29 8.50 11.19
C TRP A 163 7.36 9.84 11.93
N VAL A 164 6.25 10.57 11.88
CA VAL A 164 6.04 11.79 12.65
C VAL A 164 4.65 11.70 13.26
N GLY A 165 4.53 11.91 14.55
CA GLY A 165 3.24 11.78 15.19
C GLY A 165 3.13 12.50 16.52
N LEU A 166 1.90 12.56 17.01
CA LEU A 166 1.58 13.06 18.32
C LEU A 166 1.94 12.00 19.36
N SER A 167 2.82 12.35 20.29
CA SER A 167 3.11 11.52 21.44
C SER A 167 1.92 11.47 22.41
N TYR A 168 1.89 10.47 23.27
CA TYR A 168 0.95 10.37 24.38
C TYR A 168 0.95 11.66 25.25
N ASP A 169 2.12 12.23 25.50
CA ASP A 169 2.33 13.42 26.34
C ASP A 169 2.03 14.76 25.62
N GLY A 170 1.66 14.72 24.34
CA GLY A 170 1.25 15.90 23.58
C GLY A 170 2.28 16.51 22.62
N PRO A 171 3.61 16.37 22.79
CA PRO A 171 4.55 16.89 21.79
C PRO A 171 4.50 16.11 20.48
N ILE A 172 4.88 16.78 19.38
CA ILE A 172 5.13 16.12 18.10
C ILE A 172 6.53 15.54 18.16
N VAL A 173 6.62 14.24 17.90
CA VAL A 173 7.86 13.47 17.87
C VAL A 173 8.02 12.75 16.53
N SER A 174 9.25 12.38 16.20
CA SER A 174 9.57 11.62 15.00
C SER A 174 10.62 10.59 15.30
N GLY A 175 10.69 9.57 14.48
CA GLY A 175 11.71 8.52 14.59
C GLY A 175 11.85 7.71 13.31
N TRP A 176 12.85 6.84 13.29
CA TRP A 176 13.02 5.87 12.22
C TRP A 176 11.99 4.75 12.32
N SER A 177 11.66 4.19 11.18
CA SER A 177 10.87 2.97 11.05
C SER A 177 11.49 2.05 10.01
N ALA A 178 11.42 0.75 10.30
CA ALA A 178 11.92 -0.31 9.44
C ALA A 178 10.90 -1.45 9.38
N PHE A 179 10.64 -1.97 8.20
CA PHE A 179 9.74 -3.10 8.00
C PHE A 179 10.49 -4.22 7.29
N ALA A 180 10.33 -5.45 7.74
CA ALA A 180 10.90 -6.64 7.13
C ALA A 180 9.98 -7.86 7.32
N ARG A 181 10.36 -8.98 6.72
CA ARG A 181 9.56 -10.21 6.83
C ARG A 181 9.78 -10.97 8.14
N THR A 182 10.88 -10.71 8.82
CA THR A 182 11.16 -11.26 10.14
C THR A 182 11.48 -10.16 11.15
N GLU A 183 11.27 -10.44 12.44
CA GLU A 183 11.57 -9.50 13.51
C GLU A 183 13.04 -9.10 13.51
N GLN A 184 13.93 -10.09 13.41
CA GLN A 184 15.38 -9.87 13.43
C GLN A 184 15.84 -8.95 12.29
N GLU A 185 15.32 -9.14 11.08
CA GLU A 185 15.63 -8.26 9.94
C GLU A 185 15.13 -6.83 10.17
N ALA A 186 13.91 -6.65 10.71
CA ALA A 186 13.36 -5.34 11.02
C ALA A 186 14.19 -4.61 12.08
N GLN A 187 14.60 -5.30 13.14
CA GLN A 187 15.45 -4.76 14.20
C GLN A 187 16.85 -4.41 13.67
N THR A 188 17.47 -5.27 12.88
CA THR A 188 18.79 -5.03 12.28
C THR A 188 18.75 -3.81 11.34
N LEU A 189 17.71 -3.71 10.51
CA LEU A 189 17.52 -2.56 9.61
C LEU A 189 17.32 -1.27 10.41
N LEU A 190 16.49 -1.31 11.46
CA LEU A 190 16.25 -0.15 12.31
C LEU A 190 17.53 0.33 13.01
N GLN A 191 18.31 -0.59 13.54
CA GLN A 191 19.60 -0.27 14.18
C GLN A 191 20.56 0.41 13.20
N ALA A 192 20.70 -0.13 11.99
CA ALA A 192 21.55 0.47 10.96
C ALA A 192 21.12 1.90 10.58
N LEU A 193 19.79 2.18 10.53
CA LEU A 193 19.25 3.50 10.25
C LEU A 193 19.55 4.51 11.36
N THR A 194 19.49 4.08 12.61
CA THR A 194 19.73 4.95 13.77
C THR A 194 21.21 5.22 14.03
N GLU A 195 22.10 4.27 13.71
CA GLU A 195 23.56 4.43 13.83
C GLU A 195 24.15 5.27 12.67
N GLY A 196 23.53 5.26 11.50
CA GLY A 196 23.99 6.03 10.32
C GLY A 196 23.70 7.53 10.38
N GLU A 197 22.96 8.02 11.37
CA GLU A 197 22.69 9.46 11.62
C GLU A 197 23.71 10.11 12.57
N GLN A 198 24.69 9.39 13.07
CA GLN A 198 25.79 9.95 13.86
C GLN A 198 26.96 10.31 12.92
#